data_8c32fc73afb28afa460c4c24d3bdfaee
#
_entry.id   8c32fc73afb28afa460c4c24d3bdfaee
#
_cell.length_a   1.000
_cell.length_b   1.000
_cell.length_c   1.000
_cell.angle_alpha   90.00
_cell.angle_beta   90.00
_cell.angle_gamma   90.00
#
_symmetry.space_group_name_H-M   'P 1'
#
loop_
_entity.id
_entity.type
_entity.pdbx_description
1 polymer ?
#
loop_
_entity_poly.entity_id
_entity_poly.type
_entity_poly.pdbx_seq_one_letter_code
_entity_poly.pdbx_strand_id
1 'polypeptide(L)'
;MKAFAVLVVPLLLTSPAWGQSELKTPPTSTRSTAPAPTGIHAALTVEGHVLVGDVAPDFDLTSSRDRQVRLSRQRGDWVLLVFVPDRDGFSDYSTVNHDLAAIGVRLLGVCRDNPQTLRTVAEKNGIPFEMLADATGEISSMYGFYDGARRCCIPGFLVLDRRGVVKLAVSGQVVPASQVLSLTSLTVAAP
;
A
#
# COMPACT_ATOMS: atom_id res chain seq x y z
N MET A 1 39.03 7.32 45.32
CA MET A 1 38.09 8.15 46.08
C MET A 1 38.34 9.59 45.83
N LYS A 2 37.59 10.26 44.96
CA LYS A 2 37.48 11.73 44.83
C LYS A 2 36.05 12.00 44.38
N ALA A 3 35.25 12.56 45.30
CA ALA A 3 33.89 13.04 45.07
C ALA A 3 33.95 14.39 44.35
N PHE A 4 33.15 14.56 43.30
CA PHE A 4 32.87 15.82 42.68
C PHE A 4 31.44 16.26 43.06
N ALA A 5 31.35 17.34 43.80
CA ALA A 5 30.14 18.02 44.19
C ALA A 5 29.60 18.82 42.98
N VAL A 6 28.31 18.62 42.62
CA VAL A 6 27.59 19.44 41.64
C VAL A 6 26.93 20.61 42.37
N LEU A 7 27.32 21.80 42.02
CA LEU A 7 26.76 23.06 42.50
C LEU A 7 25.52 23.43 41.64
N VAL A 8 24.34 23.44 42.25
CA VAL A 8 23.12 23.92 41.62
C VAL A 8 22.93 25.40 41.94
N VAL A 9 22.95 26.26 40.95
CA VAL A 9 22.63 27.67 41.03
C VAL A 9 21.20 27.91 40.57
N PRO A 10 20.32 28.52 41.38
CA PRO A 10 18.98 28.92 40.91
C PRO A 10 19.05 30.27 40.22
N LEU A 11 18.65 30.33 38.96
CA LEU A 11 18.50 31.57 38.20
C LEU A 11 17.09 32.15 38.40
N LEU A 12 16.99 33.25 39.11
CA LEU A 12 15.79 34.05 39.23
C LEU A 12 15.57 34.84 37.93
N LEU A 13 14.49 34.56 37.21
CA LEU A 13 14.07 35.33 36.05
C LEU A 13 12.92 36.25 36.44
N THR A 14 13.22 37.55 36.42
CA THR A 14 12.26 38.64 36.49
C THR A 14 11.51 38.81 35.18
N SER A 15 10.18 38.83 35.22
CA SER A 15 9.31 39.11 34.10
C SER A 15 9.17 40.62 33.87
N PRO A 16 9.23 41.11 32.61
CA PRO A 16 8.64 42.42 32.29
C PRO A 16 7.24 42.26 31.73
N ALA A 17 6.33 43.05 32.29
CA ALA A 17 4.95 43.22 31.83
C ALA A 17 4.95 44.06 30.53
N TRP A 18 4.32 43.53 29.48
CA TRP A 18 3.96 44.33 28.31
C TRP A 18 2.55 44.02 27.85
N GLY A 19 1.73 45.09 27.87
CA GLY A 19 0.72 45.46 26.89
C GLY A 19 -0.38 44.45 26.53
N GLN A 20 -1.56 44.73 27.08
CA GLN A 20 -2.82 44.16 26.59
C GLN A 20 -3.14 44.78 25.21
N SER A 21 -3.16 43.97 24.18
CA SER A 21 -3.76 44.31 22.89
C SER A 21 -5.01 43.46 22.68
N GLU A 22 -6.10 44.13 22.37
CA GLU A 22 -7.45 43.63 22.22
C GLU A 22 -7.56 42.34 21.38
N LEU A 23 -8.19 41.34 21.97
CA LEU A 23 -8.62 40.12 21.27
C LEU A 23 -9.85 40.45 20.40
N LYS A 24 -9.61 40.56 19.11
CA LYS A 24 -10.64 40.49 18.08
C LYS A 24 -11.07 39.04 17.93
N THR A 25 -12.27 38.72 18.40
CA THR A 25 -12.88 37.39 18.27
C THR A 25 -13.07 37.00 16.82
N PRO A 26 -12.59 35.81 16.38
CA PRO A 26 -12.94 35.26 15.05
C PRO A 26 -14.38 34.70 15.09
N PRO A 27 -15.11 34.71 13.96
CA PRO A 27 -16.49 34.25 13.89
C PRO A 27 -16.62 32.77 14.20
N THR A 28 -17.61 32.43 15.00
CA THR A 28 -18.04 31.08 15.38
C THR A 28 -18.29 30.24 14.13
N SER A 29 -17.37 29.35 13.78
CA SER A 29 -17.59 28.31 12.79
C SER A 29 -18.54 27.26 13.39
N THR A 30 -19.73 27.17 12.85
CA THR A 30 -20.75 26.19 13.17
C THR A 30 -20.20 24.79 12.93
N ARG A 31 -19.84 24.09 13.99
CA ARG A 31 -19.38 22.71 13.97
C ARG A 31 -20.56 21.82 13.58
N SER A 32 -20.60 21.42 12.33
CA SER A 32 -21.50 20.36 11.86
C SER A 32 -21.14 19.06 12.57
N THR A 33 -21.99 18.65 13.48
CA THR A 33 -21.89 17.37 14.20
C THR A 33 -22.42 16.28 13.27
N ALA A 34 -21.54 15.73 12.41
CA ALA A 34 -21.83 14.46 11.77
C ALA A 34 -21.60 13.33 12.78
N PRO A 35 -22.48 12.32 12.86
CA PRO A 35 -22.28 11.18 13.74
C PRO A 35 -21.02 10.42 13.32
N ALA A 36 -20.14 10.14 14.29
CA ALA A 36 -18.97 9.32 14.09
C ALA A 36 -19.38 7.92 13.60
N PRO A 37 -18.77 7.39 12.52
CA PRO A 37 -19.00 6.01 12.14
C PRO A 37 -18.36 5.10 13.19
N THR A 38 -19.21 4.38 13.92
CA THR A 38 -18.81 3.31 14.85
C THR A 38 -18.47 2.08 14.01
N GLY A 39 -17.25 2.01 13.54
CA GLY A 39 -16.68 0.85 12.85
C GLY A 39 -15.17 0.98 12.91
N ILE A 40 -14.50 -0.06 13.40
CA ILE A 40 -13.04 -0.14 13.41
C ILE A 40 -12.60 -0.37 11.95
N HIS A 41 -12.67 0.68 11.15
CA HIS A 41 -11.92 0.76 9.91
C HIS A 41 -10.64 1.52 10.26
N ALA A 42 -9.59 0.76 10.61
CA ALA A 42 -8.26 1.29 10.46
C ALA A 42 -8.10 1.59 8.95
N ALA A 43 -8.40 2.82 8.57
CA ALA A 43 -8.08 3.33 7.25
C ALA A 43 -6.55 3.35 7.16
N LEU A 44 -5.99 2.25 6.66
CA LEU A 44 -4.63 2.27 6.13
C LEU A 44 -4.69 3.20 4.94
N THR A 45 -4.33 4.45 5.15
CA THR A 45 -4.29 5.46 4.10
C THR A 45 -3.13 5.11 3.20
N VAL A 46 -3.44 4.55 2.04
CA VAL A 46 -2.49 4.49 0.93
C VAL A 46 -2.37 5.93 0.43
N GLU A 47 -1.22 6.55 0.58
CA GLU A 47 -0.92 7.81 -0.08
C GLU A 47 -0.80 7.54 -1.59
N GLY A 48 -1.93 7.50 -2.28
CA GLY A 48 -2.03 7.18 -3.70
C GLY A 48 -3.40 7.54 -4.23
N HIS A 49 -3.56 7.44 -5.54
CA HIS A 49 -4.79 7.81 -6.22
C HIS A 49 -5.93 6.78 -6.10
N VAL A 50 -5.69 5.64 -5.41
CA VAL A 50 -6.67 4.54 -5.31
C VAL A 50 -6.95 4.22 -3.85
N LEU A 51 -8.22 4.38 -3.44
CA LEU A 51 -8.68 4.14 -2.07
C LEU A 51 -9.54 2.87 -1.98
N VAL A 52 -9.70 2.35 -0.77
CA VAL A 52 -10.65 1.28 -0.50
C VAL A 52 -12.08 1.78 -0.80
N GLY A 53 -12.80 1.03 -1.63
CA GLY A 53 -14.12 1.38 -2.14
C GLY A 53 -14.11 1.91 -3.56
N ASP A 54 -12.96 2.37 -4.08
CA ASP A 54 -12.85 2.81 -5.47
C ASP A 54 -12.83 1.64 -6.43
N VAL A 55 -13.28 1.89 -7.66
CA VAL A 55 -13.03 0.99 -8.78
C VAL A 55 -11.57 1.18 -9.21
N ALA A 56 -10.78 0.08 -9.18
CA ALA A 56 -9.41 0.12 -9.58
C ALA A 56 -9.25 0.60 -11.03
N PRO A 57 -8.35 1.57 -11.30
CA PRO A 57 -8.04 2.02 -12.65
C PRO A 57 -7.63 0.86 -13.56
N ASP A 58 -8.10 0.87 -14.82
CA ASP A 58 -7.73 -0.16 -15.78
C ASP A 58 -6.29 0.03 -16.24
N PHE A 59 -5.61 -1.07 -16.51
CA PHE A 59 -4.29 -1.07 -17.13
C PHE A 59 -4.15 -2.23 -18.11
N ASP A 60 -3.14 -2.13 -18.97
CA ASP A 60 -2.76 -3.19 -19.91
C ASP A 60 -1.24 -3.34 -19.87
N LEU A 61 -0.74 -4.44 -19.30
CA LEU A 61 0.69 -4.71 -19.13
C LEU A 61 1.07 -6.04 -19.76
N THR A 62 2.29 -6.11 -20.29
CA THR A 62 2.87 -7.37 -20.76
C THR A 62 3.36 -8.20 -19.58
N SER A 63 2.99 -9.47 -19.53
CA SER A 63 3.41 -10.39 -18.48
C SER A 63 4.74 -11.08 -18.79
N SER A 64 5.32 -11.73 -17.78
CA SER A 64 6.46 -12.64 -17.89
C SER A 64 6.26 -13.81 -18.86
N ARG A 65 5.02 -14.06 -19.30
CA ARG A 65 4.65 -15.09 -20.25
C ARG A 65 4.30 -14.53 -21.64
N ASP A 66 4.74 -13.31 -21.96
CA ASP A 66 4.44 -12.56 -23.21
C ASP A 66 2.94 -12.41 -23.51
N ARG A 67 2.11 -12.35 -22.48
CA ARG A 67 0.69 -12.12 -22.65
C ARG A 67 0.34 -10.70 -22.22
N GLN A 68 -0.55 -10.06 -22.98
CA GLN A 68 -1.15 -8.81 -22.56
C GLN A 68 -2.21 -9.09 -21.49
N VAL A 69 -1.97 -8.56 -20.29
CA VAL A 69 -2.85 -8.69 -19.14
C VAL A 69 -3.52 -7.36 -18.89
N ARG A 70 -4.82 -7.31 -19.14
CA ARG A 70 -5.66 -6.16 -18.85
C ARG A 70 -6.45 -6.43 -17.57
N LEU A 71 -6.45 -5.47 -16.63
CA LEU A 71 -7.13 -5.64 -15.37
C LEU A 71 -8.66 -5.81 -15.54
N SER A 72 -9.28 -5.03 -16.43
CA SER A 72 -10.73 -5.14 -16.67
C SER A 72 -11.16 -6.52 -17.20
N ARG A 73 -10.26 -7.29 -17.81
CA ARG A 73 -10.52 -8.67 -18.24
C ARG A 73 -10.44 -9.69 -17.11
N GLN A 74 -9.99 -9.28 -15.91
CA GLN A 74 -9.96 -10.13 -14.73
C GLN A 74 -11.25 -10.04 -13.90
N ARG A 75 -12.23 -9.23 -14.34
CA ARG A 75 -13.53 -9.12 -13.69
C ARG A 75 -14.23 -10.49 -13.70
N GLY A 76 -14.91 -10.81 -12.60
CA GLY A 76 -15.46 -12.13 -12.31
C GLY A 76 -14.65 -12.93 -11.29
N ASP A 77 -13.34 -12.67 -11.22
CA ASP A 77 -12.44 -13.23 -10.21
C ASP A 77 -12.10 -12.19 -9.14
N TRP A 78 -11.75 -12.66 -7.95
CA TRP A 78 -11.00 -11.86 -7.00
C TRP A 78 -9.56 -11.72 -7.49
N VAL A 79 -8.97 -10.54 -7.33
CA VAL A 79 -7.60 -10.26 -7.76
C VAL A 79 -6.78 -9.73 -6.59
N LEU A 80 -5.63 -10.35 -6.37
CA LEU A 80 -4.59 -9.84 -5.49
C LEU A 80 -3.49 -9.23 -6.37
N LEU A 81 -3.36 -7.89 -6.34
CA LEU A 81 -2.25 -7.17 -6.97
C LEU A 81 -1.15 -6.95 -5.95
N VAL A 82 0.04 -7.44 -6.21
CA VAL A 82 1.21 -7.29 -5.35
C VAL A 82 2.24 -6.42 -6.05
N PHE A 83 2.67 -5.35 -5.39
CA PHE A 83 3.72 -4.44 -5.84
C PHE A 83 5.00 -4.74 -5.07
N VAL A 84 6.07 -5.04 -5.78
CA VAL A 84 7.37 -5.33 -5.17
C VAL A 84 8.45 -4.38 -5.71
N PRO A 85 9.35 -3.88 -4.85
CA PRO A 85 10.46 -3.04 -5.29
C PRO A 85 11.49 -3.81 -6.09
N ASP A 86 11.63 -5.10 -5.82
CA ASP A 86 12.57 -6.01 -6.48
C ASP A 86 11.85 -7.31 -6.90
N ARG A 87 12.13 -7.78 -8.12
CA ARG A 87 11.58 -9.00 -8.71
C ARG A 87 11.83 -10.28 -7.89
N ASP A 88 12.88 -10.31 -7.07
CA ASP A 88 13.19 -11.46 -6.21
C ASP A 88 12.15 -11.62 -5.07
N GLY A 89 11.47 -10.54 -4.69
CA GLY A 89 10.37 -10.54 -3.73
C GLY A 89 9.15 -11.37 -4.14
N PHE A 90 9.04 -11.75 -5.42
CA PHE A 90 7.94 -12.60 -5.87
C PHE A 90 8.08 -14.07 -5.45
N SER A 91 9.29 -14.52 -5.12
CA SER A 91 9.53 -15.93 -4.75
C SER A 91 8.72 -16.37 -3.53
N ASP A 92 8.53 -15.50 -2.55
CA ASP A 92 7.75 -15.79 -1.34
C ASP A 92 6.28 -16.05 -1.66
N TYR A 93 5.73 -15.35 -2.66
CA TYR A 93 4.33 -15.50 -3.08
C TYR A 93 4.05 -16.81 -3.81
N SER A 94 5.08 -17.48 -4.32
CA SER A 94 4.94 -18.80 -4.96
C SER A 94 4.42 -19.84 -3.98
N THR A 95 4.77 -19.72 -2.69
CA THR A 95 4.35 -20.66 -1.64
C THR A 95 2.86 -20.59 -1.33
N VAL A 96 2.23 -19.41 -1.49
CA VAL A 96 0.82 -19.15 -1.17
C VAL A 96 -0.09 -19.11 -2.40
N ASN A 97 0.48 -19.17 -3.61
CA ASN A 97 -0.31 -19.07 -4.84
C ASN A 97 -1.37 -20.16 -4.98
N HIS A 98 -1.07 -21.38 -4.57
CA HIS A 98 -2.04 -22.49 -4.61
C HIS A 98 -3.23 -22.22 -3.69
N ASP A 99 -2.99 -21.76 -2.47
CA ASP A 99 -4.01 -21.49 -1.47
C ASP A 99 -4.88 -20.29 -1.87
N LEU A 100 -4.27 -19.25 -2.47
CA LEU A 100 -5.01 -18.12 -3.07
C LEU A 100 -5.94 -18.60 -4.18
N ALA A 101 -5.43 -19.46 -5.09
CA ALA A 101 -6.25 -20.01 -6.16
C ALA A 101 -7.41 -20.88 -5.61
N ALA A 102 -7.19 -21.64 -4.54
CA ALA A 102 -8.21 -22.47 -3.90
C ALA A 102 -9.40 -21.63 -3.34
N ILE A 103 -9.16 -20.39 -2.93
CA ILE A 103 -10.21 -19.45 -2.50
C ILE A 103 -10.72 -18.55 -3.62
N GLY A 104 -10.36 -18.83 -4.88
CA GLY A 104 -10.83 -18.09 -6.05
C GLY A 104 -10.17 -16.74 -6.24
N VAL A 105 -8.95 -16.57 -5.74
CA VAL A 105 -8.16 -15.33 -5.88
C VAL A 105 -7.06 -15.54 -6.92
N ARG A 106 -7.01 -14.66 -7.91
CA ARG A 106 -5.93 -14.58 -8.90
C ARG A 106 -4.82 -13.66 -8.40
N LEU A 107 -3.61 -14.19 -8.30
CA LEU A 107 -2.42 -13.41 -7.95
C LEU A 107 -1.78 -12.81 -9.21
N LEU A 108 -1.55 -11.49 -9.19
CA LEU A 108 -0.81 -10.74 -10.19
C LEU A 108 0.29 -9.93 -9.48
N GLY A 109 1.53 -10.14 -9.89
CA GLY A 109 2.66 -9.37 -9.36
C GLY A 109 3.00 -8.22 -10.31
N VAL A 110 3.22 -7.02 -9.81
CA VAL A 110 3.64 -5.85 -10.57
C VAL A 110 5.04 -5.43 -10.12
N CYS A 111 5.95 -5.30 -11.09
CA CYS A 111 7.32 -4.88 -10.82
C CYS A 111 7.83 -3.95 -11.92
N ARG A 112 8.67 -3.01 -11.53
CA ARG A 112 9.31 -2.08 -12.45
C ARG A 112 10.49 -2.72 -13.16
N ASP A 113 10.17 -3.63 -14.08
CA ASP A 113 11.16 -4.34 -14.90
C ASP A 113 10.59 -4.55 -16.33
N ASN A 114 11.40 -5.04 -17.25
CA ASN A 114 10.94 -5.40 -18.58
C ASN A 114 10.42 -6.85 -18.63
N PRO A 115 9.56 -7.21 -19.61
CA PRO A 115 8.96 -8.54 -19.69
C PRO A 115 9.99 -9.67 -19.82
N GLN A 116 11.07 -9.42 -20.55
CA GLN A 116 12.11 -10.42 -20.79
C GLN A 116 12.85 -10.79 -19.49
N THR A 117 13.19 -9.79 -18.68
CA THR A 117 13.80 -10.02 -17.37
C THR A 117 12.86 -10.80 -16.45
N LEU A 118 11.57 -10.39 -16.40
CA LEU A 118 10.57 -11.08 -15.58
C LEU A 118 10.36 -12.53 -16.02
N ARG A 119 10.42 -12.81 -17.34
CA ARG A 119 10.37 -14.17 -17.86
C ARG A 119 11.54 -15.01 -17.32
N THR A 120 12.76 -14.48 -17.45
CA THR A 120 13.97 -15.20 -16.97
C THR A 120 13.87 -15.52 -15.48
N VAL A 121 13.37 -14.57 -14.68
CA VAL A 121 13.17 -14.77 -13.24
C VAL A 121 12.06 -15.79 -12.96
N ALA A 122 10.93 -15.72 -13.70
CA ALA A 122 9.84 -16.68 -13.55
C ALA A 122 10.29 -18.12 -13.84
N GLU A 123 11.03 -18.32 -14.93
CA GLU A 123 11.56 -19.62 -15.30
C GLU A 123 12.59 -20.14 -14.29
N LYS A 124 13.56 -19.30 -13.92
CA LYS A 124 14.62 -19.65 -12.97
C LYS A 124 14.08 -20.05 -11.59
N ASN A 125 13.08 -19.32 -11.09
CA ASN A 125 12.56 -19.48 -9.74
C ASN A 125 11.24 -20.29 -9.71
N GLY A 126 10.75 -20.77 -10.88
CA GLY A 126 9.51 -21.56 -10.95
C GLY A 126 8.27 -20.80 -10.48
N ILE A 127 8.17 -19.48 -10.77
CA ILE A 127 7.07 -18.65 -10.31
C ILE A 127 5.77 -19.02 -11.03
N PRO A 128 4.72 -19.47 -10.31
CA PRO A 128 3.53 -20.06 -10.94
C PRO A 128 2.49 -19.04 -11.43
N PHE A 129 2.63 -17.76 -11.09
CA PHE A 129 1.68 -16.69 -11.42
C PHE A 129 2.22 -15.69 -12.42
N GLU A 130 1.36 -14.77 -12.89
CA GLU A 130 1.73 -13.71 -13.84
C GLU A 130 2.49 -12.59 -13.13
N MET A 131 3.69 -12.32 -13.58
CA MET A 131 4.43 -11.10 -13.23
C MET A 131 4.28 -10.09 -14.36
N LEU A 132 3.86 -8.87 -14.04
CA LEU A 132 3.51 -7.80 -14.96
C LEU A 132 4.63 -6.76 -15.01
N ALA A 133 5.03 -6.42 -16.22
CA ALA A 133 6.15 -5.51 -16.48
C ALA A 133 5.67 -4.05 -16.51
N ASP A 134 5.85 -3.32 -15.44
CA ASP A 134 5.63 -1.87 -15.35
C ASP A 134 6.96 -1.11 -15.49
N ALA A 135 7.63 -1.27 -16.64
CA ALA A 135 8.99 -0.76 -16.88
C ALA A 135 9.11 0.76 -16.63
N THR A 136 8.06 1.51 -16.88
CA THR A 136 8.03 2.96 -16.68
C THR A 136 7.71 3.37 -15.24
N GLY A 137 7.06 2.48 -14.47
CA GLY A 137 6.52 2.79 -13.13
C GLY A 137 5.21 3.57 -13.19
N GLU A 138 4.57 3.65 -14.36
CA GLU A 138 3.33 4.41 -14.56
C GLU A 138 2.17 3.79 -13.79
N ILE A 139 2.02 2.47 -13.86
CA ILE A 139 0.96 1.77 -13.16
C ILE A 139 1.20 1.79 -11.64
N SER A 140 2.43 1.52 -11.21
CA SER A 140 2.80 1.65 -9.80
C SER A 140 2.52 3.06 -9.25
N SER A 141 2.79 4.11 -10.07
CA SER A 141 2.50 5.50 -9.71
C SER A 141 0.99 5.76 -9.62
N MET A 142 0.22 5.29 -10.61
CA MET A 142 -1.23 5.44 -10.68
C MET A 142 -1.92 4.83 -9.43
N TYR A 143 -1.39 3.73 -8.95
CA TYR A 143 -1.91 3.02 -7.78
C TYR A 143 -1.32 3.52 -6.45
N GLY A 144 -0.38 4.48 -6.46
CA GLY A 144 0.27 5.00 -5.26
C GLY A 144 1.38 4.11 -4.69
N PHE A 145 1.91 3.20 -5.50
CA PHE A 145 3.02 2.30 -5.14
C PHE A 145 4.34 2.70 -5.81
N TYR A 146 4.56 3.99 -6.02
CA TYR A 146 5.79 4.51 -6.61
C TYR A 146 6.30 5.75 -5.88
N ASP A 147 7.55 5.68 -5.42
CA ASP A 147 8.27 6.83 -4.86
C ASP A 147 9.05 7.52 -5.99
N GLY A 148 8.55 8.66 -6.45
CA GLY A 148 9.16 9.45 -7.53
C GLY A 148 10.53 10.03 -7.15
N ALA A 149 10.78 10.33 -5.86
CA ALA A 149 12.04 10.87 -5.39
C ALA A 149 13.14 9.79 -5.38
N ARG A 150 12.79 8.58 -4.95
CA ARG A 150 13.69 7.42 -4.92
C ARG A 150 13.69 6.62 -6.20
N ARG A 151 12.73 6.89 -7.10
CA ARG A 151 12.53 6.18 -8.36
C ARG A 151 12.39 4.67 -8.20
N CYS A 152 11.70 4.22 -7.16
CA CYS A 152 11.47 2.81 -6.85
C CYS A 152 10.00 2.53 -6.53
N CYS A 153 9.59 1.26 -6.70
CA CYS A 153 8.29 0.81 -6.24
C CYS A 153 8.25 0.80 -4.72
N ILE A 154 7.13 1.25 -4.17
CA ILE A 154 6.77 1.10 -2.75
C ILE A 154 6.18 -0.31 -2.60
N PRO A 155 6.67 -1.13 -1.67
CA PRO A 155 6.11 -2.46 -1.46
C PRO A 155 4.68 -2.38 -0.91
N GLY A 156 3.84 -3.33 -1.35
CA GLY A 156 2.48 -3.42 -0.85
C GLY A 156 1.57 -4.26 -1.73
N PHE A 157 0.28 -4.26 -1.43
CA PHE A 157 -0.70 -5.02 -2.19
C PHE A 157 -2.11 -4.44 -2.10
N LEU A 158 -2.94 -4.83 -3.08
CA LEU A 158 -4.36 -4.53 -3.17
C LEU A 158 -5.16 -5.82 -3.37
N VAL A 159 -6.32 -5.92 -2.70
CA VAL A 159 -7.30 -6.97 -2.97
C VAL A 159 -8.50 -6.33 -3.66
N LEU A 160 -8.83 -6.82 -4.85
CA LEU A 160 -9.94 -6.37 -5.67
C LEU A 160 -11.05 -7.42 -5.69
N ASP A 161 -12.28 -6.98 -5.57
CA ASP A 161 -13.44 -7.87 -5.73
C ASP A 161 -13.70 -8.20 -7.21
N ARG A 162 -14.68 -9.06 -7.47
CA ARG A 162 -15.09 -9.51 -8.80
C ARG A 162 -15.53 -8.38 -9.73
N ARG A 163 -15.88 -7.21 -9.19
CA ARG A 163 -16.25 -6.02 -9.96
C ARG A 163 -15.07 -5.10 -10.19
N GLY A 164 -13.91 -5.40 -9.61
CA GLY A 164 -12.71 -4.59 -9.66
C GLY A 164 -12.70 -3.46 -8.63
N VAL A 165 -13.50 -3.57 -7.56
CA VAL A 165 -13.50 -2.60 -6.46
C VAL A 165 -12.44 -2.99 -5.44
N VAL A 166 -11.65 -2.01 -4.99
CA VAL A 166 -10.63 -2.20 -3.97
C VAL A 166 -11.29 -2.50 -2.62
N LYS A 167 -11.00 -3.65 -2.05
CA LYS A 167 -11.52 -4.09 -0.75
C LYS A 167 -10.50 -3.99 0.37
N LEU A 168 -9.22 -4.08 0.02
CA LEU A 168 -8.10 -3.94 0.94
C LEU A 168 -6.93 -3.30 0.20
N ALA A 169 -6.22 -2.41 0.88
CA ALA A 169 -4.99 -1.79 0.39
C ALA A 169 -3.98 -1.69 1.51
N VAL A 170 -2.75 -2.14 1.27
CA VAL A 170 -1.62 -2.03 2.20
C VAL A 170 -0.41 -1.53 1.44
N SER A 171 0.23 -0.47 1.94
CA SER A 171 1.37 0.17 1.28
C SER A 171 2.46 0.53 2.29
N GLY A 172 3.70 0.65 1.82
CA GLY A 172 4.83 1.18 2.58
C GLY A 172 5.67 0.14 3.29
N GLN A 173 5.27 -1.12 3.32
CA GLN A 173 6.04 -2.19 3.98
C GLN A 173 5.94 -3.52 3.24
N VAL A 174 6.99 -4.31 3.35
CA VAL A 174 6.97 -5.70 2.89
C VAL A 174 6.18 -6.53 3.90
N VAL A 175 5.07 -7.10 3.46
CA VAL A 175 4.24 -8.00 4.27
C VAL A 175 4.58 -9.44 3.86
N PRO A 176 4.87 -10.35 4.80
CA PRO A 176 5.11 -11.76 4.48
C PRO A 176 3.94 -12.38 3.72
N ALA A 177 4.22 -13.21 2.71
CA ALA A 177 3.19 -13.80 1.84
C ALA A 177 2.10 -14.56 2.62
N SER A 178 2.46 -15.25 3.71
CA SER A 178 1.50 -15.92 4.59
C SER A 178 0.51 -14.96 5.27
N GLN A 179 0.95 -13.77 5.65
CA GLN A 179 0.07 -12.74 6.20
C GLN A 179 -0.81 -12.12 5.11
N VAL A 180 -0.27 -11.91 3.91
CA VAL A 180 -1.05 -11.46 2.75
C VAL A 180 -2.15 -12.45 2.42
N LEU A 181 -1.86 -13.77 2.44
CA LEU A 181 -2.87 -14.84 2.27
C LEU A 181 -3.96 -14.73 3.34
N SER A 182 -3.58 -14.59 4.61
CA SER A 182 -4.54 -14.50 5.73
C SER A 182 -5.47 -13.28 5.59
N LEU A 183 -4.90 -12.11 5.31
CA LEU A 183 -5.66 -10.87 5.11
C LEU A 183 -6.58 -10.95 3.89
N THR A 184 -6.09 -11.54 2.79
CA THR A 184 -6.87 -11.75 1.57
C THR A 184 -8.04 -12.71 1.83
N SER A 185 -7.79 -13.82 2.52
CA SER A 185 -8.83 -14.82 2.86
C SER A 185 -9.94 -14.19 3.71
N LEU A 186 -9.59 -13.39 4.71
CA LEU A 186 -10.55 -12.66 5.54
C LEU A 186 -11.36 -11.66 4.69
N THR A 187 -10.71 -10.96 3.75
CA THR A 187 -11.35 -9.98 2.88
C THR A 187 -12.34 -10.64 1.91
N VAL A 188 -11.99 -11.80 1.36
CA VAL A 188 -12.86 -12.58 0.44
C VAL A 188 -14.05 -13.20 1.18
N ALA A 189 -13.87 -13.60 2.43
CA ALA A 189 -14.93 -14.18 3.27
C ALA A 189 -15.87 -13.11 3.87
N ALA A 190 -15.50 -11.84 3.85
CA ALA A 190 -16.34 -10.75 4.36
C ALA A 190 -17.57 -10.56 3.45
N PRO A 191 -18.78 -10.39 4.02
CA PRO A 191 -20.03 -10.23 3.28
C PRO A 191 -20.13 -8.91 2.50
#